data_af429ffd76ba53bcf36402c7540f10f3
#
_entry.id   af429ffd76ba53bcf36402c7540f10f3
#
_cell.length_a   1.000
_cell.length_b   1.000
_cell.length_c   1.000
_cell.angle_alpha   90.00
_cell.angle_beta   90.00
_cell.angle_gamma   90.00
#
_symmetry.space_group_name_H-M   'P 1'
#
loop_
_entity.id
_entity.type
_entity.pdbx_description
1 polymer ?
#
loop_
_entity_poly.entity_id
_entity_poly.type
_entity_poly.pdbx_seq_one_letter_code
_entity_poly.pdbx_strand_id
1 'polypeptide(L)'
;MKKQFATSLSLLCITLVHPAYAEWFEVTGIADVKNGDHQKAKRKAVNDAITQALLFSGASVSSVQTVTDGVLTQDQLKIRSNAEIQSANVIAEAKVGDSWQVTLHIDITPQSAQCPTSAYDKQVAVTQSQLKNKHQATLGQIFDINKAVSERLYQTMSEQKLSLEPVPYFAQTIDVNRFFSQRFDYNEQLIETITANTNSQFVLLSQITDIAGVDKLNSDFAFWQSDKYLRSFKVDFALFDALSHERVWQKQYATQGVWPFKKTKLIDVYSERFWQTDYADEIQTTLTQIATDLNAAVACLPTNGKILHIDDEQVVINLGRMHGLENGQILNVAHSNPLTNVDGKIFMHQIKTINKLQVIQVNAQNAIAVNISNRPLHNVQINDLVEIQIENENEFEL
;
A
#
# COMPACT_ATOMS: atom_id res chain seq x y z
N MET A 1 -56.48 -8.32 -47.12
CA MET A 1 -55.36 -9.22 -46.76
C MET A 1 -54.12 -8.35 -46.57
N LYS A 2 -53.83 -7.96 -45.32
CA LYS A 2 -52.59 -7.19 -44.96
C LYS A 2 -51.69 -8.14 -44.19
N LYS A 3 -50.53 -8.49 -44.73
CA LYS A 3 -49.46 -9.25 -44.06
C LYS A 3 -48.66 -8.30 -43.22
N GLN A 4 -48.65 -8.51 -41.90
CA GLN A 4 -47.74 -7.86 -40.98
C GLN A 4 -46.41 -8.65 -40.97
N PHE A 5 -45.32 -7.99 -41.30
CA PHE A 5 -43.95 -8.47 -41.09
C PHE A 5 -43.51 -8.03 -39.68
N ALA A 6 -43.27 -8.97 -38.79
CA ALA A 6 -42.64 -8.77 -37.50
C ALA A 6 -41.15 -8.92 -37.69
N THR A 7 -40.41 -7.81 -37.61
CA THR A 7 -38.93 -7.81 -37.54
C THR A 7 -38.49 -7.98 -36.08
N SER A 8 -37.96 -9.16 -35.78
CA SER A 8 -37.33 -9.47 -34.49
C SER A 8 -35.94 -8.79 -34.45
N LEU A 9 -35.77 -7.79 -33.59
CA LEU A 9 -34.49 -7.11 -33.33
C LEU A 9 -33.75 -7.90 -32.24
N SER A 10 -32.79 -8.73 -32.65
CA SER A 10 -31.93 -9.47 -31.76
C SER A 10 -30.85 -8.55 -31.17
N LEU A 11 -30.97 -8.20 -29.88
CA LEU A 11 -30.01 -7.37 -29.14
C LEU A 11 -28.78 -8.22 -28.80
N LEU A 12 -27.71 -8.09 -29.58
CA LEU A 12 -26.43 -8.75 -29.33
C LEU A 12 -25.68 -8.04 -28.18
N CYS A 13 -25.76 -8.59 -26.94
CA CYS A 13 -24.94 -8.13 -25.83
C CYS A 13 -23.48 -8.53 -26.09
N ILE A 14 -22.68 -7.60 -26.56
CA ILE A 14 -21.21 -7.74 -26.62
C ILE A 14 -20.69 -7.49 -25.20
N THR A 15 -20.39 -8.58 -24.47
CA THR A 15 -19.62 -8.50 -23.23
C THR A 15 -18.19 -8.12 -23.60
N LEU A 16 -17.76 -6.91 -23.29
CA LEU A 16 -16.38 -6.48 -23.37
C LEU A 16 -15.59 -7.23 -22.28
N VAL A 17 -15.02 -8.37 -22.66
CA VAL A 17 -14.02 -9.05 -21.86
C VAL A 17 -12.75 -8.17 -21.96
N HIS A 18 -12.44 -7.44 -20.92
CA HIS A 18 -11.15 -6.76 -20.82
C HIS A 18 -10.09 -7.85 -20.61
N PRO A 19 -9.09 -8.00 -21.49
CA PRO A 19 -7.99 -8.90 -21.23
C PRO A 19 -7.20 -8.37 -20.03
N ALA A 20 -6.99 -9.18 -19.01
CA ALA A 20 -5.99 -8.91 -17.99
C ALA A 20 -4.62 -8.96 -18.70
N TYR A 21 -3.95 -7.82 -18.83
CA TYR A 21 -2.60 -7.79 -19.35
C TYR A 21 -1.65 -8.22 -18.24
N ALA A 22 -0.91 -9.28 -18.49
CA ALA A 22 0.29 -9.61 -17.73
C ALA A 22 1.29 -8.47 -17.89
N GLU A 23 1.77 -7.92 -16.79
CA GLU A 23 2.77 -6.85 -16.82
C GLU A 23 4.13 -7.45 -16.46
N TRP A 24 5.10 -7.30 -17.39
CA TRP A 24 6.46 -7.76 -17.21
C TRP A 24 7.32 -6.70 -16.54
N PHE A 25 8.04 -7.11 -15.50
CA PHE A 25 8.97 -6.24 -14.77
C PHE A 25 10.38 -6.76 -14.88
N GLU A 26 11.33 -5.88 -15.23
CA GLU A 26 12.75 -6.13 -15.10
C GLU A 26 13.27 -5.43 -13.83
N VAL A 27 13.71 -6.21 -12.85
CA VAL A 27 14.05 -5.71 -11.52
C VAL A 27 15.37 -6.30 -11.06
N THR A 28 16.24 -5.47 -10.48
CA THR A 28 17.52 -5.90 -9.92
C THR A 28 17.50 -5.87 -8.41
N GLY A 29 17.66 -7.03 -7.79
CA GLY A 29 17.84 -7.17 -6.35
C GLY A 29 19.31 -7.24 -5.97
N ILE A 30 19.64 -6.79 -4.76
CA ILE A 30 21.01 -6.69 -4.25
C ILE A 30 21.07 -7.27 -2.84
N ALA A 31 22.11 -8.06 -2.55
CA ALA A 31 22.37 -8.52 -1.19
C ALA A 31 23.87 -8.66 -0.89
N ASP A 32 24.29 -8.25 0.31
CA ASP A 32 25.68 -8.35 0.73
C ASP A 32 26.09 -9.80 1.04
N VAL A 33 27.30 -10.15 0.65
CA VAL A 33 27.93 -11.43 0.96
C VAL A 33 28.50 -11.37 2.37
N LYS A 34 27.80 -12.00 3.32
CA LYS A 34 28.27 -12.10 4.71
C LYS A 34 28.97 -13.44 4.92
N ASN A 35 30.11 -13.43 5.58
CA ASN A 35 30.91 -14.63 5.93
C ASN A 35 31.31 -15.53 4.75
N GLY A 36 31.40 -14.97 3.53
CA GLY A 36 31.74 -15.72 2.32
C GLY A 36 30.62 -16.61 1.78
N ASP A 37 29.41 -16.52 2.32
CA ASP A 37 28.27 -17.33 1.85
C ASP A 37 27.57 -16.67 0.64
N HIS A 38 28.13 -16.96 -0.54
CA HIS A 38 27.63 -16.46 -1.82
C HIS A 38 26.24 -17.00 -2.17
N GLN A 39 25.92 -18.24 -1.80
CA GLN A 39 24.61 -18.85 -2.09
C GLN A 39 23.49 -18.18 -1.31
N LYS A 40 23.75 -17.86 -0.05
CA LYS A 40 22.80 -17.13 0.79
C LYS A 40 22.60 -15.70 0.30
N ALA A 41 23.67 -15.02 -0.12
CA ALA A 41 23.59 -13.68 -0.69
C ALA A 41 22.79 -13.68 -2.00
N LYS A 42 23.04 -14.65 -2.90
CA LYS A 42 22.30 -14.81 -4.15
C LYS A 42 20.79 -15.01 -3.89
N ARG A 43 20.41 -15.91 -2.97
CA ARG A 43 18.98 -16.11 -2.59
C ARG A 43 18.35 -14.83 -2.05
N LYS A 44 19.06 -14.08 -1.21
CA LYS A 44 18.58 -12.80 -0.69
C LYS A 44 18.40 -11.76 -1.80
N ALA A 45 19.32 -11.67 -2.76
CA ALA A 45 19.22 -10.77 -3.90
C ALA A 45 18.01 -11.14 -4.78
N VAL A 46 17.73 -12.42 -4.99
CA VAL A 46 16.52 -12.88 -5.69
C VAL A 46 15.25 -12.45 -4.96
N ASN A 47 15.19 -12.69 -3.65
CA ASN A 47 14.03 -12.29 -2.85
C ASN A 47 13.83 -10.77 -2.84
N ASP A 48 14.91 -10.00 -2.80
CA ASP A 48 14.88 -8.55 -2.91
C ASP A 48 14.31 -8.10 -4.27
N ALA A 49 14.77 -8.69 -5.38
CA ALA A 49 14.24 -8.39 -6.71
C ALA A 49 12.73 -8.71 -6.82
N ILE A 50 12.30 -9.86 -6.30
CA ILE A 50 10.88 -10.25 -6.28
C ILE A 50 10.07 -9.24 -5.47
N THR A 51 10.54 -8.87 -4.28
CA THR A 51 9.86 -7.89 -3.42
C THR A 51 9.71 -6.55 -4.13
N GLN A 52 10.77 -6.08 -4.79
CA GLN A 52 10.71 -4.84 -5.56
C GLN A 52 9.73 -4.92 -6.72
N ALA A 53 9.70 -6.04 -7.46
CA ALA A 53 8.76 -6.22 -8.57
C ALA A 53 7.30 -6.18 -8.09
N LEU A 54 6.98 -6.86 -6.99
CA LEU A 54 5.64 -6.84 -6.39
C LEU A 54 5.26 -5.43 -5.91
N LEU A 55 6.18 -4.72 -5.27
CA LEU A 55 5.96 -3.34 -4.85
C LEU A 55 5.71 -2.40 -6.04
N PHE A 56 6.48 -2.53 -7.13
CA PHE A 56 6.29 -1.71 -8.33
C PHE A 56 5.00 -2.02 -9.09
N SER A 57 4.59 -3.29 -9.11
CA SER A 57 3.31 -3.69 -9.71
C SER A 57 2.09 -3.26 -8.88
N GLY A 58 2.30 -2.83 -7.64
CA GLY A 58 1.22 -2.58 -6.69
C GLY A 58 0.57 -3.86 -6.15
N ALA A 59 1.24 -5.02 -6.32
CA ALA A 59 0.79 -6.30 -5.79
C ALA A 59 1.14 -6.46 -4.31
N SER A 60 0.47 -7.40 -3.61
CA SER A 60 0.72 -7.66 -2.19
C SER A 60 2.04 -8.39 -1.97
N VAL A 61 2.84 -7.92 -1.00
CA VAL A 61 4.13 -8.54 -0.63
C VAL A 61 3.95 -9.83 0.18
N SER A 62 2.74 -10.14 0.64
CA SER A 62 2.46 -11.40 1.35
C SER A 62 2.85 -12.64 0.55
N SER A 63 2.92 -12.53 -0.78
CA SER A 63 3.37 -13.59 -1.68
C SER A 63 4.86 -13.95 -1.54
N VAL A 64 5.69 -13.06 -0.98
CA VAL A 64 7.15 -13.29 -0.87
C VAL A 64 7.51 -14.31 0.22
N GLN A 65 6.70 -14.43 1.25
CA GLN A 65 6.96 -15.37 2.35
C GLN A 65 6.91 -16.85 1.91
N THR A 66 6.27 -17.15 0.78
CA THR A 66 6.16 -18.51 0.21
C THR A 66 7.32 -18.89 -0.71
N VAL A 67 8.22 -17.96 -1.04
CA VAL A 67 9.35 -18.20 -1.96
C VAL A 67 10.54 -18.94 -1.30
N THR A 68 10.50 -19.18 0.01
CA THR A 68 11.62 -19.77 0.77
C THR A 68 12.02 -21.19 0.34
N ASP A 69 11.18 -21.92 -0.38
CA ASP A 69 11.46 -23.28 -0.86
C ASP A 69 11.82 -23.35 -2.36
N GLY A 70 12.09 -22.22 -3.02
CA GLY A 70 12.49 -22.17 -4.41
C GLY A 70 13.86 -22.80 -4.67
N VAL A 71 13.93 -23.85 -5.48
CA VAL A 71 15.19 -24.40 -5.97
C VAL A 71 15.67 -23.55 -7.15
N LEU A 72 16.77 -22.81 -6.94
CA LEU A 72 17.49 -22.11 -8.02
C LEU A 72 18.15 -23.17 -8.93
N THR A 73 17.48 -23.55 -10.01
CA THR A 73 18.12 -24.21 -11.14
C THR A 73 18.60 -23.16 -12.15
N GLN A 74 19.63 -23.49 -12.92
CA GLN A 74 20.44 -22.54 -13.72
C GLN A 74 19.66 -21.63 -14.66
N ASP A 75 18.42 -21.96 -15.04
CA ASP A 75 17.62 -21.20 -16.01
C ASP A 75 16.18 -20.87 -15.60
N GLN A 76 15.65 -21.41 -14.49
CA GLN A 76 14.28 -21.13 -14.04
C GLN A 76 14.16 -21.13 -12.53
N LEU A 77 13.60 -20.06 -12.00
CA LEU A 77 13.18 -19.96 -10.62
C LEU A 77 11.78 -20.59 -10.48
N LYS A 78 11.66 -21.75 -9.83
CA LYS A 78 10.35 -22.29 -9.48
C LYS A 78 9.86 -21.58 -8.22
N ILE A 79 8.98 -20.60 -8.41
CA ILE A 79 8.32 -19.90 -7.34
C ILE A 79 7.01 -20.63 -7.05
N ARG A 80 6.83 -21.10 -5.83
CA ARG A 80 5.50 -21.45 -5.31
C ARG A 80 4.89 -20.14 -4.80
N SER A 81 4.12 -19.47 -5.63
CA SER A 81 3.40 -18.27 -5.24
C SER A 81 1.89 -18.51 -5.26
N ASN A 82 1.18 -17.78 -4.45
CA ASN A 82 -0.25 -17.62 -4.62
C ASN A 82 -0.46 -16.72 -5.84
N ALA A 83 -0.73 -17.31 -7.00
CA ALA A 83 -1.34 -16.74 -8.21
C ALA A 83 -0.87 -15.35 -8.78
N GLU A 84 -0.12 -14.54 -8.06
CA GLU A 84 0.29 -13.19 -8.51
C GLU A 84 1.52 -13.24 -9.42
N ILE A 85 2.51 -14.10 -9.14
CA ILE A 85 3.69 -14.28 -9.95
C ILE A 85 3.51 -15.50 -10.85
N GLN A 86 3.40 -15.27 -12.14
CA GLN A 86 3.22 -16.34 -13.13
C GLN A 86 4.55 -16.97 -13.52
N SER A 87 5.58 -16.15 -13.69
CA SER A 87 6.92 -16.60 -13.98
C SER A 87 7.98 -15.61 -13.51
N ALA A 88 9.17 -16.09 -13.15
CA ALA A 88 10.33 -15.28 -12.90
C ALA A 88 11.57 -15.95 -13.48
N ASN A 89 12.30 -15.23 -14.32
CA ASN A 89 13.48 -15.71 -15.00
C ASN A 89 14.69 -14.86 -14.59
N VAL A 90 15.79 -15.48 -14.22
CA VAL A 90 17.06 -14.79 -13.99
C VAL A 90 17.67 -14.42 -15.34
N ILE A 91 17.76 -13.12 -15.66
CA ILE A 91 18.34 -12.64 -16.90
C ILE A 91 19.80 -12.18 -16.76
N ALA A 92 20.20 -11.78 -15.56
CA ALA A 92 21.60 -11.45 -15.27
C ALA A 92 21.91 -11.70 -13.79
N GLU A 93 23.15 -12.09 -13.53
CA GLU A 93 23.72 -12.18 -12.19
C GLU A 93 25.18 -11.75 -12.19
N ALA A 94 25.59 -11.00 -11.18
CA ALA A 94 26.95 -10.53 -11.03
C ALA A 94 27.33 -10.33 -9.56
N LYS A 95 28.61 -10.53 -9.26
CA LYS A 95 29.18 -10.09 -7.99
C LYS A 95 29.79 -8.69 -8.22
N VAL A 96 29.31 -7.70 -7.48
CA VAL A 96 29.80 -6.32 -7.54
C VAL A 96 30.34 -5.94 -6.16
N GLY A 97 31.65 -5.92 -6.01
CA GLY A 97 32.31 -5.73 -4.71
C GLY A 97 31.97 -6.87 -3.75
N ASP A 98 31.43 -6.52 -2.58
CA ASP A 98 30.98 -7.47 -1.56
C ASP A 98 29.48 -7.78 -1.64
N SER A 99 28.81 -7.38 -2.71
CA SER A 99 27.37 -7.61 -2.90
C SER A 99 27.13 -8.53 -4.10
N TRP A 100 26.06 -9.32 -4.03
CA TRP A 100 25.53 -10.10 -5.13
C TRP A 100 24.35 -9.38 -5.74
N GLN A 101 24.35 -9.19 -7.06
CA GLN A 101 23.26 -8.58 -7.82
C GLN A 101 22.60 -9.64 -8.70
N VAL A 102 21.28 -9.67 -8.71
CA VAL A 102 20.48 -10.56 -9.57
C VAL A 102 19.39 -9.73 -10.24
N THR A 103 19.37 -9.76 -11.57
CA THR A 103 18.30 -9.12 -12.35
C THR A 103 17.30 -10.18 -12.78
N LEU A 104 16.04 -9.98 -12.46
CA LEU A 104 14.94 -10.86 -12.80
C LEU A 104 14.02 -10.21 -13.83
N HIS A 105 13.49 -11.04 -14.72
CA HIS A 105 12.35 -10.73 -15.57
C HIS A 105 11.14 -11.47 -15.03
N ILE A 106 10.19 -10.72 -14.46
CA ILE A 106 9.06 -11.26 -13.65
C ILE A 106 7.74 -10.90 -14.32
N ASP A 107 6.89 -11.90 -14.50
CA ASP A 107 5.50 -11.75 -14.97
C ASP A 107 4.57 -11.75 -13.77
N ILE A 108 3.86 -10.65 -13.55
CA ILE A 108 2.96 -10.45 -12.44
C ILE A 108 1.55 -10.20 -12.98
N THR A 109 0.61 -11.03 -12.57
CA THR A 109 -0.81 -10.84 -12.89
C THR A 109 -1.50 -10.27 -11.65
N PRO A 110 -2.09 -9.06 -11.74
CA PRO A 110 -2.88 -8.52 -10.65
C PRO A 110 -4.03 -9.47 -10.31
N GLN A 111 -4.12 -9.93 -9.08
CA GLN A 111 -5.25 -10.72 -8.64
C GLN A 111 -6.48 -9.83 -8.49
N SER A 112 -7.51 -10.05 -9.28
CA SER A 112 -8.88 -9.64 -8.97
C SER A 112 -9.50 -10.65 -7.99
N ALA A 113 -8.89 -10.89 -6.86
CA ALA A 113 -9.41 -11.84 -5.88
C ALA A 113 -10.51 -11.16 -5.05
N GLN A 114 -11.65 -11.83 -4.97
CA GLN A 114 -12.59 -11.57 -3.87
C GLN A 114 -11.93 -12.08 -2.58
N CYS A 115 -11.31 -11.15 -1.85
CA CYS A 115 -10.67 -11.50 -0.60
C CYS A 115 -11.70 -11.44 0.53
N PRO A 116 -11.85 -12.50 1.34
CA PRO A 116 -12.76 -12.50 2.50
C PRO A 116 -12.48 -11.36 3.49
N THR A 117 -11.21 -10.91 3.58
CA THR A 117 -10.79 -9.80 4.43
C THR A 117 -11.23 -8.42 3.94
N SER A 118 -11.75 -8.30 2.71
CA SER A 118 -12.24 -7.02 2.17
C SER A 118 -13.50 -6.51 2.87
N ALA A 119 -14.19 -7.36 3.65
CA ALA A 119 -15.36 -6.97 4.44
C ALA A 119 -15.01 -6.13 5.68
N TYR A 120 -13.72 -6.05 6.05
CA TYR A 120 -13.26 -5.35 7.25
C TYR A 120 -12.42 -4.14 6.89
N ASP A 121 -12.77 -3.00 7.49
CA ASP A 121 -12.08 -1.75 7.25
C ASP A 121 -10.74 -1.71 8.00
N LYS A 122 -9.72 -1.19 7.31
CA LYS A 122 -8.36 -1.08 7.81
C LYS A 122 -7.98 0.38 7.96
N GLN A 123 -7.47 0.78 9.11
CA GLN A 123 -7.05 2.15 9.34
C GLN A 123 -5.69 2.42 8.70
N VAL A 124 -5.60 3.53 7.97
CA VAL A 124 -4.39 4.00 7.29
C VAL A 124 -4.07 5.42 7.72
N ALA A 125 -2.95 5.61 8.41
CA ALA A 125 -2.44 6.95 8.70
C ALA A 125 -1.96 7.62 7.41
N VAL A 126 -2.63 8.66 6.96
CA VAL A 126 -2.23 9.47 5.82
C VAL A 126 -1.32 10.59 6.30
N THR A 127 -0.04 10.57 5.91
CA THR A 127 0.93 11.59 6.32
C THR A 127 1.00 12.74 5.33
N GLN A 128 1.57 13.86 5.77
CA GLN A 128 1.84 14.97 4.87
C GLN A 128 2.93 14.59 3.87
N SER A 129 2.64 14.75 2.56
CA SER A 129 3.62 14.52 1.49
C SER A 129 4.84 15.40 1.65
N GLN A 130 6.02 14.89 1.35
CA GLN A 130 7.24 15.71 1.27
C GLN A 130 7.42 16.25 -0.14
N LEU A 131 7.67 17.54 -0.27
CA LEU A 131 8.10 18.14 -1.55
C LEU A 131 9.62 18.01 -1.69
N LYS A 132 10.08 17.15 -2.62
CA LYS A 132 11.50 16.86 -2.83
C LYS A 132 12.29 18.08 -3.30
N ASN A 133 11.73 18.84 -4.25
CA ASN A 133 12.37 20.00 -4.82
C ASN A 133 11.49 21.27 -4.66
N LYS A 134 11.72 22.01 -3.57
CA LYS A 134 10.96 23.22 -3.26
C LYS A 134 11.11 24.33 -4.32
N HIS A 135 12.20 24.36 -5.10
CA HIS A 135 12.39 25.36 -6.14
C HIS A 135 11.36 25.25 -7.26
N GLN A 136 10.84 24.06 -7.53
CA GLN A 136 9.79 23.86 -8.54
C GLN A 136 8.45 24.50 -8.13
N ALA A 137 8.23 24.75 -6.83
CA ALA A 137 7.04 25.43 -6.33
C ALA A 137 7.07 26.95 -6.59
N THR A 138 8.21 27.53 -6.99
CA THR A 138 8.34 28.98 -7.26
C THR A 138 7.41 29.46 -8.36
N LEU A 139 7.13 28.62 -9.37
CA LEU A 139 6.10 28.90 -10.36
C LEU A 139 4.71 28.86 -9.69
N GLY A 140 4.10 30.03 -9.52
CA GLY A 140 2.83 30.19 -8.81
C GLY A 140 2.96 30.30 -7.29
N GLN A 141 4.17 30.19 -6.73
CA GLN A 141 4.47 30.22 -5.29
C GLN A 141 3.65 29.20 -4.48
N ILE A 142 3.47 28.01 -5.04
CA ILE A 142 2.65 26.93 -4.46
C ILE A 142 3.44 26.07 -3.47
N PHE A 143 4.11 26.70 -2.50
CA PHE A 143 4.98 25.99 -1.55
C PHE A 143 4.25 25.01 -0.63
N ASP A 144 2.93 25.20 -0.45
CA ASP A 144 2.07 24.34 0.37
C ASP A 144 1.33 23.26 -0.44
N ILE A 145 1.70 23.05 -1.72
CA ILE A 145 1.05 22.06 -2.59
C ILE A 145 1.09 20.64 -2.01
N ASN A 146 2.18 20.30 -1.33
CA ASN A 146 2.34 19.01 -0.68
C ASN A 146 1.29 18.79 0.42
N LYS A 147 1.00 19.78 1.23
CA LYS A 147 -0.03 19.70 2.26
C LYS A 147 -1.43 19.65 1.63
N ALA A 148 -1.72 20.52 0.67
CA ALA A 148 -3.00 20.56 -0.03
C ALA A 148 -3.30 19.21 -0.74
N VAL A 149 -2.29 18.60 -1.37
CA VAL A 149 -2.41 17.28 -1.99
C VAL A 149 -2.71 16.20 -0.96
N SER A 150 -2.06 16.22 0.21
CA SER A 150 -2.30 15.22 1.27
C SER A 150 -3.70 15.36 1.87
N GLU A 151 -4.15 16.57 2.13
CA GLU A 151 -5.51 16.83 2.60
C GLU A 151 -6.56 16.41 1.56
N ARG A 152 -6.28 16.64 0.28
CA ARG A 152 -7.16 16.23 -0.82
C ARG A 152 -7.22 14.71 -0.97
N LEU A 153 -6.08 14.01 -0.84
CA LEU A 153 -6.04 12.55 -0.83
C LEU A 153 -6.87 11.99 0.33
N TYR A 154 -6.67 12.52 1.54
CA TYR A 154 -7.45 12.14 2.71
C TYR A 154 -8.97 12.29 2.46
N GLN A 155 -9.40 13.44 1.90
CA GLN A 155 -10.79 13.68 1.55
C GLN A 155 -11.30 12.67 0.52
N THR A 156 -10.51 12.44 -0.55
CA THR A 156 -10.85 11.48 -1.62
C THR A 156 -11.02 10.07 -1.06
N MET A 157 -10.14 9.62 -0.17
CA MET A 157 -10.25 8.31 0.50
C MET A 157 -11.48 8.23 1.41
N SER A 158 -11.79 9.32 2.14
CA SER A 158 -12.95 9.36 3.06
C SER A 158 -14.29 9.37 2.32
N GLU A 159 -14.35 9.96 1.13
CA GLU A 159 -15.57 10.03 0.31
C GLU A 159 -15.84 8.73 -0.46
N GLN A 160 -14.81 7.98 -0.80
CA GLN A 160 -14.93 6.68 -1.45
C GLN A 160 -15.28 5.63 -0.38
N LYS A 161 -16.26 4.78 -0.69
CA LYS A 161 -16.59 3.62 0.17
C LYS A 161 -15.55 2.52 -0.06
N LEU A 162 -14.38 2.70 0.53
CA LEU A 162 -13.27 1.77 0.48
C LEU A 162 -13.24 0.95 1.78
N SER A 163 -12.59 -0.20 1.75
CA SER A 163 -12.23 -0.96 2.97
C SER A 163 -11.02 -0.33 3.69
N LEU A 164 -10.82 0.97 3.50
CA LEU A 164 -9.76 1.79 4.10
C LEU A 164 -10.38 2.98 4.82
N GLU A 165 -10.10 3.09 6.11
CA GLU A 165 -10.45 4.24 6.95
C GLU A 165 -9.21 5.14 7.07
N PRO A 166 -9.15 6.30 6.38
CA PRO A 166 -8.00 7.18 6.47
C PRO A 166 -8.00 7.96 7.78
N VAL A 167 -6.84 8.03 8.44
CA VAL A 167 -6.61 8.82 9.65
C VAL A 167 -5.58 9.91 9.33
N PRO A 168 -5.90 11.21 9.49
CA PRO A 168 -4.97 12.27 9.10
C PRO A 168 -3.82 12.42 10.10
N TYR A 169 -2.57 12.52 9.58
CA TYR A 169 -1.37 12.80 10.34
C TYR A 169 -0.56 13.89 9.66
N PHE A 170 -1.05 15.16 9.74
CA PHE A 170 -0.49 16.31 9.02
C PHE A 170 0.24 17.30 9.91
N ALA A 171 0.29 17.05 11.23
CA ALA A 171 0.87 17.99 12.20
C ALA A 171 2.40 18.18 12.07
N GLN A 172 3.07 17.22 11.44
CA GLN A 172 4.52 17.21 11.32
C GLN A 172 4.94 16.93 9.87
N THR A 173 5.94 17.69 9.41
CA THR A 173 6.64 17.38 8.16
C THR A 173 7.65 16.27 8.44
N ILE A 174 7.53 15.16 7.71
CA ILE A 174 8.36 13.98 7.87
C ILE A 174 9.42 13.96 6.78
N ASP A 175 10.68 13.65 7.12
CA ASP A 175 11.71 13.33 6.13
C ASP A 175 11.54 11.88 5.67
N VAL A 176 10.96 11.72 4.47
CA VAL A 176 10.66 10.41 3.89
C VAL A 176 11.72 9.92 2.90
N ASN A 177 12.83 10.66 2.70
CA ASN A 177 13.82 10.32 1.67
C ASN A 177 14.35 8.87 1.77
N ARG A 178 14.60 8.39 3.00
CA ARG A 178 15.11 7.03 3.22
C ARG A 178 14.06 5.95 2.96
N PHE A 179 12.79 6.28 3.12
CA PHE A 179 11.68 5.34 2.91
C PHE A 179 11.43 5.02 1.43
N PHE A 180 11.92 5.87 0.53
CA PHE A 180 11.85 5.67 -0.93
C PHE A 180 13.18 5.20 -1.52
N SER A 181 14.20 4.94 -0.68
CA SER A 181 15.47 4.37 -1.14
C SER A 181 15.27 2.89 -1.51
N GLN A 182 16.10 2.39 -2.44
CA GLN A 182 16.14 0.97 -2.77
C GLN A 182 16.73 0.11 -1.64
N ARG A 183 17.46 0.74 -0.72
CA ARG A 183 17.96 0.09 0.49
C ARG A 183 16.91 0.19 1.56
N PHE A 184 16.52 -0.95 2.13
CA PHE A 184 15.58 -1.01 3.27
C PHE A 184 16.30 -0.61 4.58
N ASP A 185 16.82 0.62 4.64
CA ASP A 185 17.54 1.18 5.80
C ASP A 185 16.80 2.38 6.42
N TYR A 186 15.48 2.35 6.39
CA TYR A 186 14.65 3.40 6.98
C TYR A 186 14.49 3.22 8.50
N ASN A 187 14.18 4.33 9.16
CA ASN A 187 13.95 4.36 10.61
C ASN A 187 12.54 3.81 10.95
N GLU A 188 12.47 2.58 11.43
CA GLU A 188 11.24 1.91 11.87
C GLU A 188 10.52 2.69 13.00
N GLN A 189 11.28 3.40 13.85
CA GLN A 189 10.77 4.21 14.97
C GLN A 189 9.76 5.28 14.51
N LEU A 190 9.89 5.77 13.27
CA LEU A 190 8.93 6.74 12.72
C LEU A 190 7.57 6.06 12.47
N ILE A 191 7.56 4.86 11.93
CA ILE A 191 6.33 4.09 11.71
C ILE A 191 5.63 3.82 13.04
N GLU A 192 6.40 3.36 14.06
CA GLU A 192 5.89 3.16 15.43
C GLU A 192 5.27 4.44 16.01
N THR A 193 5.97 5.58 15.86
CA THR A 193 5.50 6.86 16.40
C THR A 193 4.18 7.29 15.75
N ILE A 194 4.07 7.16 14.44
CA ILE A 194 2.84 7.52 13.71
C ILE A 194 1.71 6.58 14.15
N THR A 195 1.97 5.30 14.21
CA THR A 195 1.00 4.27 14.60
C THR A 195 0.50 4.47 16.03
N ALA A 196 1.40 4.77 16.98
CA ALA A 196 1.03 5.04 18.37
C ALA A 196 0.11 6.26 18.50
N ASN A 197 0.26 7.26 17.64
CA ASN A 197 -0.57 8.47 17.66
C ASN A 197 -1.90 8.32 16.90
N THR A 198 -1.97 7.44 15.91
CA THR A 198 -3.14 7.30 15.02
C THR A 198 -3.92 6.01 15.27
N ASN A 199 -3.33 5.06 15.97
CA ASN A 199 -3.86 3.69 16.13
C ASN A 199 -4.11 2.97 14.81
N SER A 200 -3.41 3.37 13.74
CA SER A 200 -3.61 2.84 12.40
C SER A 200 -2.83 1.54 12.18
N GLN A 201 -3.40 0.64 11.39
CA GLN A 201 -2.73 -0.60 10.97
C GLN A 201 -1.66 -0.34 9.91
N PHE A 202 -1.88 0.67 9.06
CA PHE A 202 -0.94 1.04 8.01
C PHE A 202 -0.53 2.51 8.09
N VAL A 203 0.65 2.81 7.58
CA VAL A 203 1.18 4.18 7.46
C VAL A 203 1.48 4.46 6.00
N LEU A 204 0.80 5.45 5.43
CA LEU A 204 1.02 5.91 4.06
C LEU A 204 1.97 7.09 4.07
N LEU A 205 3.16 6.89 3.52
CA LEU A 205 4.15 7.93 3.25
C LEU A 205 4.11 8.33 1.80
N SER A 206 4.36 9.61 1.50
CA SER A 206 4.40 10.10 0.13
C SER A 206 5.45 11.20 -0.09
N GLN A 207 5.99 11.23 -1.32
CA GLN A 207 6.95 12.23 -1.75
C GLN A 207 6.59 12.75 -3.14
N ILE A 208 6.33 14.07 -3.23
CA ILE A 208 6.16 14.73 -4.53
C ILE A 208 7.55 14.98 -5.11
N THR A 209 7.87 14.27 -6.19
CA THR A 209 9.21 14.25 -6.80
C THR A 209 9.37 15.26 -7.93
N ASP A 210 8.27 15.62 -8.61
CA ASP A 210 8.31 16.61 -9.69
C ASP A 210 7.00 17.38 -9.81
N ILE A 211 7.11 18.73 -9.83
CA ILE A 211 6.05 19.69 -10.15
C ILE A 211 6.57 20.78 -11.11
N ALA A 212 7.53 20.45 -11.95
CA ALA A 212 8.12 21.43 -12.85
C ALA A 212 7.14 21.88 -13.94
N GLY A 213 7.21 23.15 -14.31
CA GLY A 213 6.60 23.65 -15.54
C GLY A 213 7.62 23.49 -16.67
N VAL A 214 7.32 22.66 -17.66
CA VAL A 214 8.32 22.24 -18.64
C VAL A 214 8.25 23.06 -19.92
N ASP A 215 7.07 23.20 -20.53
CA ASP A 215 6.95 23.78 -21.85
C ASP A 215 5.92 24.91 -21.91
N LYS A 216 6.23 25.97 -22.64
CA LYS A 216 5.29 27.01 -23.02
C LYS A 216 4.43 26.48 -24.17
N LEU A 217 3.12 26.40 -23.96
CA LEU A 217 2.20 25.87 -24.97
C LEU A 217 1.84 26.88 -26.06
N ASN A 218 2.01 28.18 -25.78
CA ASN A 218 1.66 29.24 -26.71
C ASN A 218 2.87 29.62 -27.57
N SER A 219 2.59 29.82 -28.86
CA SER A 219 3.56 30.44 -29.78
C SER A 219 3.91 31.87 -29.32
N ASP A 220 5.18 32.24 -29.46
CA ASP A 220 5.67 33.58 -29.14
C ASP A 220 5.00 34.70 -29.99
N PHE A 221 4.34 34.33 -31.09
CA PHE A 221 3.55 35.26 -31.92
C PHE A 221 2.17 35.59 -31.35
N ALA A 222 1.72 34.89 -30.30
CA ALA A 222 0.39 35.10 -29.67
C ALA A 222 0.51 36.02 -28.43
N PHE A 223 1.13 37.20 -28.58
CA PHE A 223 1.40 38.14 -27.49
C PHE A 223 0.14 38.71 -26.78
N TRP A 224 -1.04 38.47 -27.35
CA TRP A 224 -2.35 38.82 -26.75
C TRP A 224 -2.95 37.70 -25.86
N GLN A 225 -2.37 36.49 -25.88
CA GLN A 225 -2.82 35.38 -25.05
C GLN A 225 -1.95 35.27 -23.79
N SER A 226 -2.59 34.88 -22.67
CA SER A 226 -1.84 34.56 -21.46
C SER A 226 -0.96 33.34 -21.70
N ASP A 227 0.29 33.38 -21.23
CA ASP A 227 1.18 32.24 -21.27
C ASP A 227 0.56 31.05 -20.54
N LYS A 228 0.47 29.93 -21.22
CA LYS A 228 0.08 28.63 -20.65
C LYS A 228 1.30 27.73 -20.63
N TYR A 229 1.45 26.99 -19.56
CA TYR A 229 2.55 26.06 -19.38
C TYR A 229 2.01 24.66 -19.16
N LEU A 230 2.68 23.65 -19.71
CA LEU A 230 2.47 22.30 -19.31
C LEU A 230 3.24 22.07 -17.99
N ARG A 231 2.57 21.59 -16.97
CA ARG A 231 3.16 21.36 -15.64
C ARG A 231 3.04 19.90 -15.29
N SER A 232 4.16 19.28 -14.89
CA SER A 232 4.20 17.90 -14.45
C SER A 232 3.75 17.78 -12.99
N PHE A 233 3.24 16.61 -12.64
CA PHE A 233 3.01 16.17 -11.28
C PHE A 233 3.47 14.72 -11.17
N LYS A 234 4.52 14.47 -10.38
CA LYS A 234 4.99 13.11 -10.07
C LYS A 234 5.04 12.94 -8.56
N VAL A 235 4.51 11.81 -8.10
CA VAL A 235 4.45 11.49 -6.69
C VAL A 235 4.72 10.02 -6.47
N ASP A 236 5.54 9.72 -5.47
CA ASP A 236 5.83 8.38 -4.99
C ASP A 236 5.04 8.13 -3.72
N PHE A 237 4.41 6.97 -3.62
CA PHE A 237 3.73 6.49 -2.44
C PHE A 237 4.33 5.19 -1.94
N ALA A 238 4.39 5.03 -0.62
CA ALA A 238 4.80 3.79 0.03
C ALA A 238 3.89 3.54 1.24
N LEU A 239 3.34 2.32 1.33
CA LEU A 239 2.51 1.85 2.44
C LEU A 239 3.32 0.92 3.31
N PHE A 240 3.33 1.18 4.61
CA PHE A 240 4.02 0.39 5.61
C PHE A 240 3.01 -0.28 6.54
N ASP A 241 3.23 -1.55 6.82
CA ASP A 241 2.51 -2.27 7.86
C ASP A 241 3.07 -1.87 9.24
N ALA A 242 2.18 -1.51 10.16
CA ALA A 242 2.54 -1.03 11.49
C ALA A 242 3.06 -2.13 12.42
N LEU A 243 2.84 -3.40 12.09
CA LEU A 243 3.25 -4.54 12.91
C LEU A 243 4.63 -5.05 12.50
N SER A 244 4.82 -5.27 11.20
CA SER A 244 6.09 -5.75 10.67
C SER A 244 7.09 -4.62 10.42
N HIS A 245 6.63 -3.37 10.39
CA HIS A 245 7.34 -2.17 9.95
C HIS A 245 7.86 -2.30 8.50
N GLU A 246 7.36 -3.28 7.75
CA GLU A 246 7.76 -3.52 6.38
C GLU A 246 6.94 -2.71 5.40
N ARG A 247 7.57 -2.38 4.27
CA ARG A 247 6.88 -1.76 3.15
C ARG A 247 6.10 -2.82 2.40
N VAL A 248 4.75 -2.74 2.47
CA VAL A 248 3.84 -3.72 1.86
C VAL A 248 3.36 -3.33 0.48
N TRP A 249 3.52 -2.05 0.10
CA TRP A 249 3.17 -1.55 -1.22
C TRP A 249 3.95 -0.27 -1.55
N GLN A 250 4.30 -0.10 -2.82
CA GLN A 250 4.91 1.13 -3.34
C GLN A 250 4.51 1.32 -4.79
N LYS A 251 4.17 2.56 -5.15
CA LYS A 251 3.88 2.92 -6.54
C LYS A 251 4.20 4.38 -6.82
N GLN A 252 4.67 4.65 -8.04
CA GLN A 252 4.88 5.99 -8.57
C GLN A 252 3.74 6.35 -9.51
N TYR A 253 3.28 7.59 -9.41
CA TYR A 253 2.28 8.16 -10.32
C TYR A 253 2.84 9.40 -11.00
N ALA A 254 2.49 9.58 -12.25
CA ALA A 254 2.91 10.73 -13.04
C ALA A 254 1.76 11.19 -13.93
N THR A 255 1.48 12.48 -13.89
CA THR A 255 0.55 13.14 -14.78
C THR A 255 1.06 14.53 -15.15
N GLN A 256 0.38 15.21 -16.04
CA GLN A 256 0.68 16.58 -16.43
C GLN A 256 -0.60 17.28 -16.86
N GLY A 257 -0.69 18.58 -16.55
CA GLY A 257 -1.84 19.38 -16.93
C GLY A 257 -1.47 20.81 -17.28
N VAL A 258 -2.40 21.53 -17.87
CA VAL A 258 -2.18 22.92 -18.27
C VAL A 258 -2.24 23.83 -17.06
N TRP A 259 -1.16 24.57 -16.84
CA TRP A 259 -1.06 25.64 -15.84
C TRP A 259 -1.51 26.98 -16.47
N PRO A 260 -2.69 27.52 -16.11
CA PRO A 260 -3.25 28.68 -16.76
C PRO A 260 -2.81 30.02 -16.16
N PHE A 261 -1.96 29.99 -15.14
CA PHE A 261 -1.60 31.20 -14.41
C PHE A 261 -0.27 31.77 -14.88
N LYS A 262 -0.15 33.12 -14.80
CA LYS A 262 1.11 33.82 -15.06
C LYS A 262 2.20 33.39 -14.07
N LYS A 263 3.47 33.37 -14.50
CA LYS A 263 4.61 32.95 -13.68
C LYS A 263 4.74 33.71 -12.36
N THR A 264 4.40 35.00 -12.34
CA THR A 264 4.54 35.88 -11.19
C THR A 264 3.34 35.90 -10.26
N LYS A 265 2.25 35.17 -10.63
CA LYS A 265 1.02 35.18 -9.84
C LYS A 265 1.16 34.22 -8.66
N LEU A 266 0.88 34.73 -7.46
CA LEU A 266 0.72 33.91 -6.26
C LEU A 266 -0.63 33.15 -6.37
N ILE A 267 -0.57 31.83 -6.19
CA ILE A 267 -1.72 30.93 -6.28
C ILE A 267 -1.95 30.30 -4.91
N ASP A 268 -3.15 30.46 -4.42
CA ASP A 268 -3.62 29.72 -3.25
C ASP A 268 -4.06 28.31 -3.67
N VAL A 269 -3.29 27.32 -3.22
CA VAL A 269 -3.54 25.87 -3.53
C VAL A 269 -4.72 25.28 -2.79
N TYR A 270 -5.28 26.00 -1.81
CA TYR A 270 -6.51 25.59 -1.12
C TYR A 270 -7.77 26.19 -1.77
N SER A 271 -7.62 27.12 -2.72
CA SER A 271 -8.76 27.77 -3.37
C SER A 271 -9.46 26.86 -4.37
N GLU A 272 -10.79 26.94 -4.44
CA GLU A 272 -11.59 26.33 -5.50
C GLU A 272 -11.09 26.69 -6.90
N ARG A 273 -10.63 27.92 -7.09
CA ARG A 273 -10.07 28.39 -8.35
C ARG A 273 -8.86 27.57 -8.80
N PHE A 274 -8.01 27.12 -7.87
CA PHE A 274 -6.89 26.24 -8.18
C PHE A 274 -7.41 24.86 -8.60
N TRP A 275 -8.29 24.27 -7.81
CA TRP A 275 -8.81 22.91 -8.04
C TRP A 275 -9.73 22.78 -9.27
N GLN A 276 -10.19 23.90 -9.83
CA GLN A 276 -10.93 23.95 -11.11
C GLN A 276 -10.00 24.07 -12.34
N THR A 277 -8.70 24.07 -12.19
CA THR A 277 -7.75 24.09 -13.31
C THR A 277 -7.50 22.69 -13.85
N ASP A 278 -7.17 22.60 -15.13
CA ASP A 278 -6.77 21.35 -15.79
C ASP A 278 -5.61 20.64 -15.04
N TYR A 279 -4.61 21.38 -14.59
CA TYR A 279 -3.51 20.82 -13.78
C TYR A 279 -3.99 20.17 -12.48
N ALA A 280 -4.91 20.81 -11.77
CA ALA A 280 -5.39 20.29 -10.50
C ALA A 280 -6.42 19.15 -10.70
N ASP A 281 -7.17 19.16 -11.78
CA ASP A 281 -8.07 18.08 -12.18
C ASP A 281 -7.29 16.80 -12.49
N GLU A 282 -6.16 16.92 -13.19
CA GLU A 282 -5.23 15.80 -13.41
C GLU A 282 -4.65 15.25 -12.09
N ILE A 283 -4.33 16.13 -11.14
CA ILE A 283 -3.92 15.71 -9.79
C ILE A 283 -5.07 14.96 -9.11
N GLN A 284 -6.29 15.49 -9.14
CA GLN A 284 -7.46 14.88 -8.51
C GLN A 284 -7.75 13.49 -9.09
N THR A 285 -7.68 13.34 -10.40
CA THR A 285 -7.83 12.05 -11.09
C THR A 285 -6.77 11.06 -10.62
N THR A 286 -5.52 11.52 -10.50
CA THR A 286 -4.42 10.71 -9.96
C THR A 286 -4.66 10.30 -8.51
N LEU A 287 -5.14 11.19 -7.64
CA LEU A 287 -5.46 10.89 -6.25
C LEU A 287 -6.58 9.85 -6.12
N THR A 288 -7.58 9.92 -6.99
CA THR A 288 -8.67 8.94 -7.09
C THR A 288 -8.13 7.54 -7.44
N GLN A 289 -7.22 7.48 -8.42
CA GLN A 289 -6.55 6.23 -8.78
C GLN A 289 -5.70 5.67 -7.64
N ILE A 290 -4.95 6.53 -6.93
CA ILE A 290 -4.15 6.14 -5.76
C ILE A 290 -5.03 5.52 -4.68
N ALA A 291 -6.16 6.13 -4.34
CA ALA A 291 -7.09 5.60 -3.35
C ALA A 291 -7.61 4.21 -3.74
N THR A 292 -7.94 4.01 -5.02
CA THR A 292 -8.38 2.71 -5.56
C THR A 292 -7.28 1.66 -5.48
N ASP A 293 -6.05 2.01 -5.88
CA ASP A 293 -4.91 1.10 -5.87
C ASP A 293 -4.51 0.71 -4.43
N LEU A 294 -4.54 1.66 -3.50
CA LEU A 294 -4.31 1.39 -2.07
C LEU A 294 -5.34 0.41 -1.51
N ASN A 295 -6.62 0.63 -1.82
CA ASN A 295 -7.68 -0.28 -1.40
C ASN A 295 -7.46 -1.69 -1.93
N ALA A 296 -7.10 -1.84 -3.20
CA ALA A 296 -6.79 -3.13 -3.79
C ALA A 296 -5.57 -3.79 -3.13
N ALA A 297 -4.52 -3.01 -2.83
CA ALA A 297 -3.30 -3.52 -2.20
C ALA A 297 -3.53 -4.11 -0.80
N VAL A 298 -4.48 -3.55 -0.03
CA VAL A 298 -4.75 -4.03 1.34
C VAL A 298 -5.97 -4.95 1.45
N ALA A 299 -6.75 -5.10 0.39
CA ALA A 299 -8.00 -5.86 0.42
C ALA A 299 -7.81 -7.28 0.97
N CYS A 300 -6.72 -7.94 0.59
CA CYS A 300 -6.39 -9.30 1.00
C CYS A 300 -5.57 -9.40 2.30
N LEU A 301 -5.16 -8.28 2.88
CA LEU A 301 -4.43 -8.30 4.14
C LEU A 301 -5.40 -8.49 5.31
N PRO A 302 -5.02 -9.21 6.38
CA PRO A 302 -5.89 -9.38 7.54
C PRO A 302 -6.10 -8.04 8.25
N THR A 303 -7.27 -7.87 8.86
CA THR A 303 -7.52 -6.75 9.78
C THR A 303 -7.07 -7.16 11.16
N ASN A 304 -6.04 -6.47 11.64
CA ASN A 304 -5.40 -6.74 12.92
C ASN A 304 -5.73 -5.65 13.93
N GLY A 305 -5.99 -6.08 15.16
CA GLY A 305 -6.10 -5.20 16.32
C GLY A 305 -5.09 -5.56 17.40
N LYS A 306 -5.12 -4.81 18.50
CA LYS A 306 -4.28 -5.02 19.69
C LYS A 306 -5.15 -5.16 20.92
N ILE A 307 -4.70 -5.96 21.88
CA ILE A 307 -5.28 -6.04 23.21
C ILE A 307 -4.85 -4.79 23.99
N LEU A 308 -5.84 -4.01 24.42
CA LEU A 308 -5.63 -2.79 25.19
C LEU A 308 -5.66 -3.03 26.70
N HIS A 309 -6.48 -4.00 27.15
CA HIS A 309 -6.67 -4.31 28.55
C HIS A 309 -7.13 -5.75 28.73
N ILE A 310 -6.76 -6.35 29.85
CA ILE A 310 -7.13 -7.73 30.22
C ILE A 310 -7.73 -7.66 31.63
N ASP A 311 -8.93 -8.22 31.79
CA ASP A 311 -9.63 -8.35 33.05
C ASP A 311 -10.17 -9.78 33.16
N ASP A 312 -9.49 -10.62 33.95
CA ASP A 312 -9.73 -12.06 34.06
C ASP A 312 -9.84 -12.76 32.67
N GLU A 313 -11.05 -13.17 32.28
CA GLU A 313 -11.35 -13.84 31.01
C GLU A 313 -11.86 -12.87 29.93
N GLN A 314 -11.88 -11.57 30.20
CA GLN A 314 -12.30 -10.54 29.26
C GLN A 314 -11.12 -9.72 28.80
N VAL A 315 -11.18 -9.30 27.54
CA VAL A 315 -10.19 -8.39 26.96
C VAL A 315 -10.87 -7.23 26.25
N VAL A 316 -10.24 -6.06 26.32
CA VAL A 316 -10.60 -4.90 25.51
C VAL A 316 -9.64 -4.82 24.36
N ILE A 317 -10.17 -4.70 23.14
CA ILE A 317 -9.39 -4.61 21.91
C ILE A 317 -9.64 -3.29 21.19
N ASN A 318 -8.69 -2.83 20.37
CA ASN A 318 -8.80 -1.60 19.59
C ASN A 318 -9.50 -1.76 18.22
N LEU A 319 -10.24 -2.85 18.04
CA LEU A 319 -11.15 -3.03 16.90
C LEU A 319 -12.58 -2.77 17.36
N GLY A 320 -13.35 -2.09 16.54
CA GLY A 320 -14.74 -1.78 16.82
C GLY A 320 -15.61 -1.74 15.56
N ARG A 321 -16.79 -1.14 15.66
CA ARG A 321 -17.75 -1.05 14.56
C ARG A 321 -17.19 -0.31 13.33
N MET A 322 -16.29 0.66 13.51
CA MET A 322 -15.62 1.36 12.41
C MET A 322 -14.70 0.44 11.58
N HIS A 323 -14.32 -0.71 12.13
CA HIS A 323 -13.52 -1.74 11.46
C HIS A 323 -14.39 -2.88 10.89
N GLY A 324 -15.73 -2.74 10.93
CA GLY A 324 -16.64 -3.81 10.51
C GLY A 324 -16.80 -4.94 11.52
N LEU A 325 -16.34 -4.76 12.78
CA LEU A 325 -16.45 -5.80 13.81
C LEU A 325 -17.89 -5.90 14.33
N GLU A 326 -18.38 -7.12 14.50
CA GLU A 326 -19.72 -7.45 14.98
C GLU A 326 -19.69 -8.36 16.23
N ASN A 327 -20.78 -8.32 16.99
CA ASN A 327 -20.95 -9.23 18.13
C ASN A 327 -21.00 -10.69 17.65
N GLY A 328 -20.38 -11.57 18.42
CA GLY A 328 -20.33 -13.00 18.15
C GLY A 328 -19.14 -13.44 17.28
N GLN A 329 -18.43 -12.50 16.64
CA GLN A 329 -17.26 -12.84 15.83
C GLN A 329 -16.13 -13.41 16.70
N ILE A 330 -15.37 -14.33 16.08
CA ILE A 330 -14.25 -15.02 16.72
C ILE A 330 -12.95 -14.36 16.27
N LEU A 331 -12.06 -14.15 17.24
CA LEU A 331 -10.74 -13.57 17.04
C LEU A 331 -9.68 -14.60 17.45
N ASN A 332 -8.64 -14.71 16.65
CA ASN A 332 -7.41 -15.41 17.00
C ASN A 332 -6.46 -14.45 17.71
N VAL A 333 -5.76 -14.94 18.72
CA VAL A 333 -4.73 -14.16 19.43
C VAL A 333 -3.35 -14.59 18.94
N ALA A 334 -2.50 -13.61 18.65
CA ALA A 334 -1.11 -13.85 18.31
C ALA A 334 -0.19 -13.01 19.22
N HIS A 335 0.80 -13.65 19.77
CA HIS A 335 1.84 -12.98 20.56
C HIS A 335 2.89 -12.39 19.61
N SER A 336 3.19 -11.10 19.76
CA SER A 336 4.17 -10.39 18.93
C SER A 336 5.46 -10.16 19.73
N ASN A 337 6.54 -10.82 19.35
CA ASN A 337 7.84 -10.70 19.99
C ASN A 337 8.86 -10.03 19.06
N PRO A 338 9.52 -8.94 19.49
CA PRO A 338 10.63 -8.39 18.75
C PRO A 338 11.84 -9.33 18.85
N LEU A 339 12.34 -9.79 17.70
CA LEU A 339 13.57 -10.54 17.59
C LEU A 339 14.67 -9.64 17.02
N THR A 340 15.75 -9.47 17.74
CA THR A 340 16.92 -8.72 17.26
C THR A 340 17.93 -9.67 16.67
N ASN A 341 18.32 -9.48 15.41
CA ASN A 341 19.40 -10.25 14.79
C ASN A 341 20.77 -9.77 15.26
N VAL A 342 21.81 -10.49 14.85
CA VAL A 342 23.22 -10.17 15.17
C VAL A 342 23.70 -8.81 14.66
N ASP A 343 22.99 -8.22 13.70
CA ASP A 343 23.27 -6.91 13.11
C ASP A 343 22.49 -5.79 13.84
N GLY A 344 21.77 -6.10 14.91
CA GLY A 344 20.94 -5.16 15.68
C GLY A 344 19.60 -4.79 15.01
N LYS A 345 19.23 -5.44 13.89
CA LYS A 345 17.95 -5.22 13.22
C LYS A 345 16.85 -5.97 13.96
N ILE A 346 15.76 -5.28 14.25
CA ILE A 346 14.58 -5.83 14.92
C ILE A 346 13.65 -6.43 13.86
N PHE A 347 13.17 -7.64 14.12
CA PHE A 347 12.13 -8.32 13.33
C PHE A 347 10.99 -8.67 14.27
N MET A 348 9.77 -8.37 13.87
CA MET A 348 8.59 -8.78 14.61
C MET A 348 8.26 -10.24 14.26
N HIS A 349 8.30 -11.11 15.27
CA HIS A 349 7.92 -12.51 15.12
C HIS A 349 6.54 -12.73 15.77
N GLN A 350 5.59 -13.20 14.97
CA GLN A 350 4.24 -13.49 15.43
C GLN A 350 4.12 -14.99 15.74
N ILE A 351 3.68 -15.29 16.96
CA ILE A 351 3.38 -16.65 17.37
C ILE A 351 1.88 -16.72 17.60
N LYS A 352 1.15 -17.44 16.72
CA LYS A 352 -0.27 -17.68 16.93
C LYS A 352 -0.46 -18.48 18.22
N THR A 353 -1.26 -17.96 19.12
CA THR A 353 -1.65 -18.66 20.35
C THR A 353 -2.82 -19.60 20.07
N ILE A 354 -3.10 -20.46 21.04
CA ILE A 354 -4.28 -21.32 20.99
C ILE A 354 -5.54 -20.64 21.52
N ASN A 355 -5.38 -19.41 22.03
CA ASN A 355 -6.50 -18.67 22.61
C ASN A 355 -7.38 -18.09 21.49
N LYS A 356 -8.68 -18.29 21.66
CA LYS A 356 -9.71 -17.69 20.82
C LYS A 356 -10.61 -16.82 21.68
N LEU A 357 -10.96 -15.66 21.17
CA LEU A 357 -11.81 -14.69 21.82
C LEU A 357 -13.10 -14.58 21.03
N GLN A 358 -14.24 -14.42 21.71
CA GLN A 358 -15.51 -14.08 21.09
C GLN A 358 -15.92 -12.68 21.49
N VAL A 359 -16.25 -11.87 20.51
CA VAL A 359 -16.72 -10.50 20.71
C VAL A 359 -18.11 -10.51 21.35
N ILE A 360 -18.25 -9.85 22.50
CA ILE A 360 -19.52 -9.76 23.25
C ILE A 360 -20.12 -8.36 23.24
N GLN A 361 -19.31 -7.34 23.02
CA GLN A 361 -19.77 -5.95 22.96
C GLN A 361 -18.91 -5.16 21.97
N VAL A 362 -19.54 -4.41 21.07
CA VAL A 362 -18.85 -3.58 20.08
C VAL A 362 -19.21 -2.11 20.28
N ASN A 363 -18.20 -1.28 20.53
CA ASN A 363 -18.27 0.17 20.51
C ASN A 363 -17.80 0.73 19.16
N ALA A 364 -17.70 2.05 19.00
CA ALA A 364 -17.26 2.65 17.73
C ALA A 364 -15.84 2.24 17.34
N GLN A 365 -14.86 2.34 18.26
CA GLN A 365 -13.43 2.12 17.98
C GLN A 365 -12.82 0.97 18.78
N ASN A 366 -13.54 0.37 19.70
CA ASN A 366 -13.08 -0.74 20.54
C ASN A 366 -14.19 -1.76 20.74
N ALA A 367 -13.81 -2.95 21.22
CA ALA A 367 -14.75 -3.99 21.58
C ALA A 367 -14.28 -4.74 22.83
N ILE A 368 -15.23 -5.40 23.49
CA ILE A 368 -14.96 -6.34 24.57
C ILE A 368 -15.17 -7.75 24.01
N ALA A 369 -14.19 -8.60 24.24
CA ALA A 369 -14.26 -10.00 23.87
C ALA A 369 -13.95 -10.89 25.07
N VAL A 370 -14.53 -12.10 25.09
CA VAL A 370 -14.32 -13.10 26.14
C VAL A 370 -13.52 -14.27 25.58
N ASN A 371 -12.74 -14.87 26.44
CA ASN A 371 -12.04 -16.11 26.14
C ASN A 371 -13.04 -17.28 25.97
N ILE A 372 -13.01 -17.92 24.83
CA ILE A 372 -13.82 -19.13 24.55
C ILE A 372 -12.96 -20.39 24.49
N SER A 373 -11.66 -20.27 24.74
CA SER A 373 -10.76 -21.41 24.79
C SER A 373 -10.91 -22.14 26.10
N ASN A 374 -10.74 -23.48 26.09
CA ASN A 374 -10.74 -24.28 27.33
C ASN A 374 -9.45 -24.08 28.18
N ARG A 375 -8.78 -22.95 28.05
CA ARG A 375 -7.53 -22.60 28.74
C ARG A 375 -7.55 -21.15 29.16
N PRO A 376 -7.02 -20.81 30.33
CA PRO A 376 -6.95 -19.42 30.80
C PRO A 376 -6.06 -18.54 29.91
N LEU A 377 -6.24 -17.23 29.98
CA LEU A 377 -5.47 -16.21 29.25
C LEU A 377 -4.05 -15.99 29.79
N HIS A 378 -3.43 -16.94 30.49
CA HIS A 378 -2.15 -16.77 31.20
C HIS A 378 -0.98 -16.29 30.31
N ASN A 379 -1.03 -16.57 29.01
CA ASN A 379 0.02 -16.19 28.05
C ASN A 379 -0.38 -15.01 27.17
N VAL A 380 -1.54 -14.41 27.41
CA VAL A 380 -2.00 -13.26 26.64
C VAL A 380 -1.58 -11.98 27.33
N GLN A 381 -1.04 -11.03 26.59
CA GLN A 381 -0.49 -9.79 27.11
C GLN A 381 -1.14 -8.57 26.46
N ILE A 382 -1.06 -7.43 27.14
CA ILE A 382 -1.41 -6.13 26.55
C ILE A 382 -0.45 -5.91 25.35
N ASN A 383 -0.99 -5.39 24.24
CA ASN A 383 -0.39 -5.24 22.93
C ASN A 383 -0.22 -6.55 22.11
N ASP A 384 -0.68 -7.70 22.62
CA ASP A 384 -0.84 -8.86 21.74
C ASP A 384 -1.84 -8.56 20.63
N LEU A 385 -1.64 -9.21 19.51
CA LEU A 385 -2.45 -9.02 18.32
C LEU A 385 -3.72 -9.86 18.38
N VAL A 386 -4.77 -9.29 17.85
CA VAL A 386 -6.00 -10.01 17.55
C VAL A 386 -6.30 -9.92 16.06
N GLU A 387 -6.55 -11.05 15.46
CA GLU A 387 -6.90 -11.19 14.05
C GLU A 387 -8.32 -11.75 13.93
N ILE A 388 -9.14 -11.15 13.09
CA ILE A 388 -10.50 -11.63 12.85
C ILE A 388 -10.42 -12.99 12.15
N GLN A 389 -11.03 -14.02 12.75
CA GLN A 389 -11.12 -15.33 12.12
C GLN A 389 -12.17 -15.26 11.01
N ILE A 390 -11.73 -15.52 9.79
CA ILE A 390 -12.62 -15.66 8.64
C ILE A 390 -12.96 -17.13 8.53
N GLU A 391 -14.25 -17.47 8.59
CA GLU A 391 -14.72 -18.82 8.30
C GLU A 391 -14.52 -19.08 6.80
N ASN A 392 -13.53 -19.87 6.43
CA ASN A 392 -13.44 -20.42 5.10
C ASN A 392 -14.54 -21.49 4.96
N GLU A 393 -15.51 -21.28 4.08
CA GLU A 393 -16.57 -22.25 3.76
C GLU A 393 -16.04 -23.63 3.31
N ASN A 394 -14.73 -23.80 3.15
CA ASN A 394 -14.09 -25.02 2.65
C ASN A 394 -13.52 -25.96 3.73
N GLU A 395 -13.73 -25.71 5.03
CA GLU A 395 -13.28 -26.63 6.10
C GLU A 395 -14.31 -27.73 6.48
N PHE A 396 -15.41 -27.86 5.74
CA PHE A 396 -16.43 -28.88 5.98
C PHE A 396 -16.39 -30.06 5.00
N GLU A 397 -15.23 -30.45 4.48
CA GLU A 397 -15.08 -31.77 3.80
C GLU A 397 -13.71 -32.37 4.14
N LEU A 398 -13.64 -33.07 5.28
CA LEU A 398 -12.78 -34.27 5.48
C LEU A 398 -13.36 -35.14 6.58
#